data_f220d7179de4ef795710526a6afb01e9
#
_entry.id   f220d7179de4ef795710526a6afb01e9
#
_cell.length_a   1.000
_cell.length_b   1.000
_cell.length_c   1.000
_cell.angle_alpha   90.00
_cell.angle_beta   90.00
_cell.angle_gamma   90.00
#
_symmetry.space_group_name_H-M   'P 1'
#
loop_
_entity.id
_entity.type
_entity.pdbx_description
1 polymer ?
#
loop_
_entity_poly.entity_id
_entity_poly.type
_entity_poly.pdbx_seq_one_letter_code
_entity_poly.pdbx_strand_id
1 'polypeptide(L)'
;MSRRRRPEKREILPDPKFGDQVLSKFMNNLMLDGKKSTAERIVYGALETVETRAKADPIALFHSALENVAPQIEVRSRRVGGATYQVPVEVRPERAQALAIRWLIAAARGRAETTMAARLSGELMDAANNRGNAVKKREDTHRMADANRAFSHYRW
;
A
#
# COMPACT_ATOMS: atom_id res chain seq x y z
N MET A 1 -6.77 26.92 7.07
CA MET A 1 -6.58 26.26 5.75
C MET A 1 -7.28 27.08 4.67
N SER A 2 -6.62 27.38 3.57
CA SER A 2 -7.23 28.09 2.45
C SER A 2 -8.20 27.16 1.70
N ARG A 3 -9.46 27.55 1.55
CA ARG A 3 -10.44 26.84 0.73
C ARG A 3 -10.37 27.22 -0.75
N ARG A 4 -9.66 28.31 -1.07
CA ARG A 4 -9.59 28.89 -2.42
C ARG A 4 -8.50 28.30 -3.28
N ARG A 5 -7.44 27.74 -2.67
CA ARG A 5 -6.27 27.23 -3.40
C ARG A 5 -5.97 25.79 -2.99
N ARG A 6 -5.93 24.91 -3.96
CA ARG A 6 -5.46 23.54 -3.77
C ARG A 6 -3.94 23.54 -4.01
N PRO A 7 -3.12 23.03 -3.10
CA PRO A 7 -1.67 22.97 -3.31
C PRO A 7 -1.36 22.08 -4.52
N GLU A 8 -0.36 22.47 -5.27
CA GLU A 8 0.14 21.67 -6.39
C GLU A 8 0.74 20.37 -5.87
N LYS A 9 0.51 19.29 -6.62
CA LYS A 9 1.11 18.00 -6.31
C LYS A 9 2.59 18.06 -6.70
N ARG A 10 3.48 17.70 -5.76
CA ARG A 10 4.91 17.58 -6.05
C ARG A 10 5.13 16.45 -7.05
N GLU A 11 5.93 16.70 -8.05
CA GLU A 11 6.39 15.67 -8.97
C GLU A 11 7.39 14.75 -8.25
N ILE A 12 7.22 13.46 -8.43
CA ILE A 12 8.12 12.44 -7.93
C ILE A 12 8.90 11.92 -9.13
N LEU A 13 10.22 12.08 -9.09
CA LEU A 13 11.10 11.54 -10.11
C LEU A 13 11.07 10.01 -10.07
N PRO A 14 11.13 9.35 -11.23
CA PRO A 14 11.24 7.90 -11.28
C PRO A 14 12.53 7.40 -10.66
N ASP A 15 12.54 6.15 -10.25
CA ASP A 15 13.73 5.51 -9.68
C ASP A 15 14.87 5.43 -10.71
N PRO A 16 16.12 5.79 -10.35
CA PRO A 16 17.23 5.77 -11.29
C PRO A 16 17.62 4.36 -11.75
N LYS A 17 17.38 3.33 -10.95
CA LYS A 17 17.77 1.95 -11.27
C LYS A 17 16.75 1.25 -12.18
N PHE A 18 15.47 1.42 -11.91
CA PHE A 18 14.37 0.74 -12.62
C PHE A 18 13.48 1.68 -13.43
N GLY A 19 13.63 3.01 -13.26
CA GLY A 19 12.81 4.00 -13.95
C GLY A 19 11.34 4.02 -13.49
N ASP A 20 11.02 3.46 -12.32
CA ASP A 20 9.67 3.31 -11.81
C ASP A 20 9.31 4.40 -10.80
N GLN A 21 8.24 5.16 -11.11
CA GLN A 21 7.75 6.24 -10.25
C GLN A 21 7.03 5.71 -9.00
N VAL A 22 6.36 4.56 -9.09
CA VAL A 22 5.66 3.95 -7.96
C VAL A 22 6.67 3.41 -6.96
N LEU A 23 7.79 2.86 -7.44
CA LEU A 23 8.88 2.41 -6.59
C LEU A 23 9.50 3.59 -5.82
N SER A 24 9.69 4.74 -6.46
CA SER A 24 10.13 5.97 -5.78
C SER A 24 9.15 6.41 -4.69
N LYS A 25 7.84 6.36 -4.96
CA LYS A 25 6.81 6.61 -3.94
C LYS A 25 6.90 5.63 -2.77
N PHE A 26 7.13 4.36 -3.08
CA PHE A 26 7.29 3.32 -2.06
C PHE A 26 8.48 3.59 -1.16
N MET A 27 9.65 3.93 -1.72
CA MET A 27 10.85 4.31 -0.97
C MET A 27 10.61 5.51 -0.06
N ASN A 28 9.92 6.54 -0.57
CA ASN A 28 9.57 7.73 0.20
C ASN A 28 8.64 7.41 1.38
N ASN A 29 7.74 6.45 1.24
CA ASN A 29 6.86 6.00 2.33
C ASN A 29 7.55 5.06 3.33
N LEU A 30 8.53 4.30 2.87
CA LEU A 30 9.35 3.44 3.73
C LEU A 30 10.32 4.25 4.60
N MET A 31 10.80 5.38 4.08
CA MET A 31 11.77 6.25 4.74
C MET A 31 11.30 6.70 6.12
N LEU A 32 12.22 6.67 7.09
CA LEU A 32 12.07 7.22 8.43
C LEU A 32 13.14 8.29 8.65
N ASP A 33 12.80 9.36 9.36
CA ASP A 33 13.71 10.44 9.76
C ASP A 33 14.49 11.08 8.59
N GLY A 34 13.91 11.07 7.39
CA GLY A 34 14.55 11.60 6.19
C GLY A 34 15.72 10.76 5.66
N LYS A 35 15.94 9.55 6.18
CA LYS A 35 17.06 8.66 5.79
C LYS A 35 16.76 7.93 4.47
N LYS A 36 16.76 8.68 3.36
CA LYS A 36 16.40 8.15 2.05
C LYS A 36 17.36 7.07 1.54
N SER A 37 18.66 7.25 1.72
CA SER A 37 19.67 6.27 1.30
C SER A 37 19.49 4.91 1.98
N THR A 38 19.07 4.89 3.25
CA THR A 38 18.75 3.66 3.97
C THR A 38 17.51 2.98 3.39
N ALA A 39 16.46 3.75 3.08
CA ALA A 39 15.24 3.22 2.45
C ALA A 39 15.53 2.64 1.06
N GLU A 40 16.34 3.31 0.25
CA GLU A 40 16.78 2.83 -1.07
C GLU A 40 17.54 1.50 -0.95
N ARG A 41 18.48 1.41 -0.02
CA ARG A 41 19.25 0.17 0.23
C ARG A 41 18.33 -0.99 0.63
N ILE A 42 17.34 -0.75 1.48
CA ILE A 42 16.38 -1.77 1.89
C ILE A 42 15.55 -2.25 0.70
N VAL A 43 15.02 -1.34 -0.10
CA VAL A 43 14.19 -1.68 -1.26
C VAL A 43 14.99 -2.41 -2.32
N TYR A 44 16.16 -1.93 -2.68
CA TYR A 44 17.03 -2.61 -3.65
C TYR A 44 17.45 -3.98 -3.19
N GLY A 45 17.85 -4.14 -1.93
CA GLY A 45 18.19 -5.43 -1.35
C GLY A 45 17.00 -6.40 -1.30
N ALA A 46 15.80 -5.89 -1.06
CA ALA A 46 14.58 -6.70 -1.12
C ALA A 46 14.27 -7.17 -2.55
N LEU A 47 14.38 -6.30 -3.54
CA LEU A 47 14.16 -6.64 -4.95
C LEU A 47 15.18 -7.62 -5.48
N GLU A 48 16.45 -7.48 -5.11
CA GLU A 48 17.52 -8.44 -5.45
C GLU A 48 17.25 -9.83 -4.84
N THR A 49 16.77 -9.87 -3.60
CA THR A 49 16.36 -11.11 -2.95
C THR A 49 15.15 -11.74 -3.65
N VAL A 50 14.19 -10.94 -4.09
CA VAL A 50 13.03 -11.41 -4.86
C VAL A 50 13.47 -12.00 -6.20
N GLU A 51 14.33 -11.31 -6.95
CA GLU A 51 14.88 -11.80 -8.22
C GLU A 51 15.58 -13.16 -8.05
N THR A 52 16.42 -13.29 -7.02
CA THR A 52 17.16 -14.52 -6.75
C THR A 52 16.25 -15.68 -6.34
N ARG A 53 15.26 -15.43 -5.49
CA ARG A 53 14.38 -16.47 -4.93
C ARG A 53 13.23 -16.84 -5.84
N ALA A 54 12.55 -15.84 -6.40
CA ALA A 54 11.38 -16.05 -7.25
C ALA A 54 11.76 -16.34 -8.71
N LYS A 55 13.02 -16.07 -9.12
CA LYS A 55 13.51 -16.18 -10.50
C LYS A 55 12.60 -15.46 -11.51
N ALA A 56 12.05 -14.33 -11.10
CA ALA A 56 11.13 -13.50 -11.85
C ALA A 56 11.59 -12.05 -11.87
N ASP A 57 11.04 -11.24 -12.78
CA ASP A 57 11.28 -9.80 -12.82
C ASP A 57 10.82 -9.16 -11.50
N PRO A 58 11.73 -8.56 -10.71
CA PRO A 58 11.40 -8.00 -9.41
C PRO A 58 10.40 -6.84 -9.50
N ILE A 59 10.42 -6.04 -10.57
CA ILE A 59 9.48 -4.93 -10.75
C ILE A 59 8.09 -5.44 -11.09
N ALA A 60 7.97 -6.43 -11.98
CA ALA A 60 6.69 -7.05 -12.30
C ALA A 60 6.05 -7.69 -11.05
N LEU A 61 6.85 -8.36 -10.22
CA LEU A 61 6.40 -8.94 -8.96
C LEU A 61 5.98 -7.86 -7.97
N PHE A 62 6.72 -6.75 -7.87
CA PHE A 62 6.38 -5.60 -7.04
C PHE A 62 5.01 -4.99 -7.43
N HIS A 63 4.76 -4.77 -8.72
CA HIS A 63 3.48 -4.27 -9.20
C HIS A 63 2.35 -5.26 -8.95
N SER A 64 2.57 -6.54 -9.19
CA SER A 64 1.59 -7.59 -8.88
C SER A 64 1.24 -7.63 -7.38
N ALA A 65 2.23 -7.49 -6.51
CA ALA A 65 2.01 -7.41 -5.06
C ALA A 65 1.16 -6.18 -4.69
N LEU A 66 1.44 -5.01 -5.28
CA LEU A 66 0.65 -3.79 -5.06
C LEU A 66 -0.79 -3.94 -5.53
N GLU A 67 -1.02 -4.50 -6.70
CA GLU A 67 -2.36 -4.74 -7.25
C GLU A 67 -3.15 -5.70 -6.35
N ASN A 68 -2.52 -6.77 -5.87
CA ASN A 68 -3.15 -7.74 -5.00
C ASN A 68 -3.51 -7.17 -3.62
N VAL A 69 -2.82 -6.14 -3.15
CA VAL A 69 -3.08 -5.49 -1.85
C VAL A 69 -4.00 -4.27 -1.99
N ALA A 70 -4.12 -3.69 -3.18
CA ALA A 70 -4.92 -2.50 -3.41
C ALA A 70 -6.42 -2.76 -3.14
N PRO A 71 -7.07 -2.01 -2.23
CA PRO A 71 -8.48 -2.17 -1.95
C PRO A 71 -9.35 -1.48 -3.01
N GLN A 72 -10.48 -2.08 -3.33
CA GLN A 72 -11.50 -1.49 -4.21
C GLN A 72 -12.53 -0.69 -3.40
N ILE A 73 -12.82 -1.12 -2.17
CA ILE A 73 -13.83 -0.54 -1.29
C ILE A 73 -13.20 -0.33 0.09
N GLU A 74 -13.52 0.80 0.71
CA GLU A 74 -13.20 1.09 2.11
C GLU A 74 -14.46 1.51 2.87
N VAL A 75 -14.39 1.51 4.19
CA VAL A 75 -15.48 1.97 5.05
C VAL A 75 -15.14 3.35 5.59
N ARG A 76 -16.06 4.30 5.47
CA ARG A 76 -15.94 5.64 6.04
C ARG A 76 -17.05 5.91 7.03
N SER A 77 -16.69 6.50 8.15
CA SER A 77 -17.66 6.94 9.16
C SER A 77 -18.44 8.17 8.66
N ARG A 78 -19.76 8.11 8.73
CA ARG A 78 -20.65 9.24 8.48
C ARG A 78 -21.63 9.41 9.63
N ARG A 79 -21.78 10.63 10.09
CA ARG A 79 -22.75 10.95 11.13
C ARG A 79 -24.06 11.41 10.51
N VAL A 80 -25.16 10.71 10.81
CA VAL A 80 -26.50 11.01 10.32
C VAL A 80 -27.46 10.96 11.52
N GLY A 81 -28.18 12.06 11.78
CA GLY A 81 -29.18 12.10 12.85
C GLY A 81 -28.64 11.76 14.26
N GLY A 82 -27.37 12.11 14.54
CA GLY A 82 -26.73 11.82 15.83
C GLY A 82 -26.09 10.43 15.94
N ALA A 83 -26.40 9.51 15.06
CA ALA A 83 -25.75 8.18 14.98
C ALA A 83 -24.59 8.17 13.97
N THR A 84 -23.55 7.41 14.28
CA THR A 84 -22.39 7.23 13.39
C THR A 84 -22.52 5.91 12.64
N TYR A 85 -22.56 5.98 11.33
CA TYR A 85 -22.64 4.81 10.44
C TYR A 85 -21.33 4.60 9.71
N GLN A 86 -20.97 3.34 9.52
CA GLN A 86 -19.83 2.93 8.68
C GLN A 86 -20.33 2.70 7.26
N VAL A 87 -20.02 3.64 6.36
CA VAL A 87 -20.53 3.64 5.00
C VAL A 87 -19.50 3.10 4.04
N PRO A 88 -19.78 2.04 3.25
CA PRO A 88 -18.87 1.55 2.22
C PRO A 88 -18.76 2.55 1.06
N VAL A 89 -17.55 2.86 0.66
CA VAL A 89 -17.24 3.81 -0.42
C VAL A 89 -16.17 3.23 -1.32
N GLU A 90 -16.34 3.37 -2.63
CA GLU A 90 -15.32 3.01 -3.61
C GLU A 90 -14.05 3.84 -3.42
N VAL A 91 -12.90 3.18 -3.56
CA VAL A 91 -11.59 3.79 -3.37
C VAL A 91 -11.06 4.29 -4.71
N ARG A 92 -10.68 5.56 -4.78
CA ARG A 92 -10.04 6.13 -5.97
C ARG A 92 -8.66 5.45 -6.20
N PRO A 93 -8.21 5.29 -7.47
CA PRO A 93 -6.96 4.60 -7.78
C PRO A 93 -5.72 5.14 -7.05
N GLU A 94 -5.59 6.47 -6.94
CA GLU A 94 -4.48 7.10 -6.21
C GLU A 94 -4.48 6.73 -4.72
N ARG A 95 -5.65 6.63 -4.11
CA ARG A 95 -5.81 6.25 -2.72
C ARG A 95 -5.60 4.75 -2.53
N ALA A 96 -6.08 3.93 -3.44
CA ALA A 96 -5.86 2.48 -3.43
C ALA A 96 -4.37 2.16 -3.44
N GLN A 97 -3.60 2.82 -4.32
CA GLN A 97 -2.14 2.70 -4.37
C GLN A 97 -1.49 3.13 -3.04
N ALA A 98 -1.90 4.27 -2.48
CA ALA A 98 -1.35 4.77 -1.22
C ALA A 98 -1.65 3.82 -0.04
N LEU A 99 -2.83 3.22 0.00
CA LEU A 99 -3.21 2.22 1.01
C LEU A 99 -2.40 0.93 0.82
N ALA A 100 -2.24 0.44 -0.41
CA ALA A 100 -1.45 -0.74 -0.72
C ALA A 100 0.00 -0.58 -0.24
N ILE A 101 0.64 0.54 -0.56
CA ILE A 101 2.00 0.86 -0.11
C ILE A 101 2.08 0.85 1.42
N ARG A 102 1.17 1.54 2.09
CA ARG A 102 1.13 1.62 3.56
C ARG A 102 0.94 0.25 4.20
N TRP A 103 0.03 -0.56 3.70
CA TRP A 103 -0.25 -1.87 4.25
C TRP A 103 0.90 -2.86 4.02
N LEU A 104 1.54 -2.84 2.84
CA LEU A 104 2.74 -3.64 2.58
C LEU A 104 3.89 -3.28 3.54
N ILE A 105 4.15 -2.00 3.74
CA ILE A 105 5.21 -1.54 4.65
C ILE A 105 4.88 -1.94 6.09
N ALA A 106 3.65 -1.75 6.54
CA ALA A 106 3.22 -2.11 7.89
C ALA A 106 3.30 -3.63 8.11
N ALA A 107 2.85 -4.43 7.14
CA ALA A 107 2.93 -5.88 7.19
C ALA A 107 4.38 -6.38 7.21
N ALA A 108 5.24 -5.82 6.36
CA ALA A 108 6.67 -6.14 6.36
C ALA A 108 7.33 -5.85 7.70
N ARG A 109 7.05 -4.69 8.30
CA ARG A 109 7.59 -4.33 9.63
C ARG A 109 7.18 -5.30 10.72
N GLY A 110 6.02 -5.91 10.63
CA GLY A 110 5.49 -6.90 11.58
C GLY A 110 6.03 -8.31 11.42
N ARG A 111 6.85 -8.58 10.41
CA ARG A 111 7.42 -9.93 10.16
C ARG A 111 8.57 -10.26 11.11
N ALA A 112 8.86 -11.54 11.25
CA ALA A 112 9.84 -12.07 12.20
C ALA A 112 11.27 -12.11 11.65
N GLU A 113 11.49 -11.88 10.35
CA GLU A 113 12.83 -11.90 9.74
C GLU A 113 13.74 -10.84 10.36
N THR A 114 15.03 -11.08 10.36
CA THR A 114 16.03 -10.26 11.07
C THR A 114 16.18 -8.86 10.47
N THR A 115 16.27 -8.76 9.13
CA THR A 115 16.51 -7.50 8.42
C THR A 115 15.25 -6.99 7.74
N MET A 116 15.11 -5.67 7.60
CA MET A 116 13.97 -5.08 6.91
C MET A 116 13.93 -5.46 5.42
N ALA A 117 15.06 -5.62 4.77
CA ALA A 117 15.14 -6.09 3.39
C ALA A 117 14.58 -7.52 3.25
N ALA A 118 14.90 -8.41 4.18
CA ALA A 118 14.36 -9.78 4.21
C ALA A 118 12.85 -9.79 4.49
N ARG A 119 12.39 -8.97 5.43
CA ARG A 119 10.97 -8.79 5.75
C ARG A 119 10.18 -8.30 4.53
N LEU A 120 10.69 -7.27 3.86
CA LEU A 120 10.04 -6.69 2.69
C LEU A 120 10.01 -7.67 1.52
N SER A 121 11.11 -8.38 1.23
CA SER A 121 11.14 -9.39 0.18
C SER A 121 10.15 -10.54 0.45
N GLY A 122 10.07 -10.99 1.69
CA GLY A 122 9.10 -12.00 2.12
C GLY A 122 7.66 -11.55 1.92
N GLU A 123 7.30 -10.34 2.35
CA GLU A 123 5.95 -9.81 2.19
C GLU A 123 5.58 -9.56 0.73
N LEU A 124 6.51 -9.06 -0.10
CA LEU A 124 6.26 -8.89 -1.52
C LEU A 124 5.98 -10.21 -2.24
N MET A 125 6.77 -11.25 -1.96
CA MET A 125 6.53 -12.58 -2.52
C MET A 125 5.20 -13.19 -2.07
N ASP A 126 4.87 -13.06 -0.80
CA ASP A 126 3.58 -13.52 -0.27
C ASP A 126 2.41 -12.76 -0.88
N ALA A 127 2.50 -11.43 -0.96
CA ALA A 127 1.46 -10.60 -1.56
C ALA A 127 1.25 -10.85 -3.05
N ALA A 128 2.32 -11.09 -3.81
CA ALA A 128 2.23 -11.47 -5.22
C ALA A 128 1.48 -12.80 -5.41
N ASN A 129 1.53 -13.69 -4.43
CA ASN A 129 0.80 -14.96 -4.39
C ASN A 129 -0.55 -14.88 -3.63
N ASN A 130 -1.10 -13.67 -3.43
CA ASN A 130 -2.32 -13.44 -2.66
C ASN A 130 -2.29 -14.02 -1.23
N ARG A 131 -1.14 -13.93 -0.58
CA ARG A 131 -0.92 -14.36 0.80
C ARG A 131 -0.29 -13.23 1.62
N GLY A 132 -0.16 -13.44 2.92
CA GLY A 132 0.49 -12.48 3.81
C GLY A 132 -0.47 -11.51 4.49
N ASN A 133 0.09 -10.74 5.43
CA ASN A 133 -0.70 -9.86 6.28
C ASN A 133 -1.25 -8.63 5.55
N ALA A 134 -0.58 -8.16 4.51
CA ALA A 134 -1.05 -7.05 3.69
C ALA A 134 -2.32 -7.42 2.92
N VAL A 135 -2.35 -8.61 2.30
CA VAL A 135 -3.53 -9.15 1.62
C VAL A 135 -4.66 -9.41 2.60
N LYS A 136 -4.35 -9.96 3.77
CA LYS A 136 -5.33 -10.14 4.84
C LYS A 136 -5.98 -8.83 5.26
N LYS A 137 -5.20 -7.74 5.35
CA LYS A 137 -5.73 -6.41 5.66
C LYS A 137 -6.71 -5.91 4.60
N ARG A 138 -6.43 -6.14 3.31
CA ARG A 138 -7.37 -5.86 2.22
C ARG A 138 -8.67 -6.66 2.38
N GLU A 139 -8.56 -7.97 2.61
CA GLU A 139 -9.71 -8.86 2.79
C GLU A 139 -10.58 -8.45 3.97
N ASP A 140 -9.97 -8.11 5.11
CA ASP A 140 -10.68 -7.63 6.29
C ASP A 140 -11.40 -6.31 6.01
N THR A 141 -10.78 -5.41 5.23
CA THR A 141 -11.40 -4.14 4.81
C THR A 141 -12.60 -4.38 3.89
N HIS A 142 -12.47 -5.29 2.92
CA HIS A 142 -13.58 -5.69 2.05
C HIS A 142 -14.71 -6.37 2.82
N ARG A 143 -14.38 -7.25 3.76
CA ARG A 143 -15.38 -7.92 4.64
C ARG A 143 -16.14 -6.91 5.50
N MET A 144 -15.45 -5.89 6.05
CA MET A 144 -16.13 -4.81 6.76
C MET A 144 -17.05 -4.00 5.85
N ALA A 145 -16.64 -3.72 4.61
CA ALA A 145 -17.48 -3.02 3.64
C ALA A 145 -18.72 -3.84 3.28
N ASP A 146 -18.57 -5.13 3.07
CA ASP A 146 -19.69 -6.04 2.78
C ASP A 146 -20.67 -6.13 3.97
N ALA A 147 -20.17 -6.24 5.18
CA ALA A 147 -20.99 -6.27 6.40
C ALA A 147 -21.82 -4.97 6.58
N ASN A 148 -21.29 -3.85 6.11
CA ASN A 148 -21.95 -2.54 6.18
C ASN A 148 -22.69 -2.16 4.88
N ARG A 149 -22.86 -3.09 3.95
CA ARG A 149 -23.48 -2.84 2.63
C ARG A 149 -24.89 -2.25 2.73
N ALA A 150 -25.63 -2.57 3.77
CA ALA A 150 -26.97 -2.02 4.03
C ALA A 150 -26.96 -0.48 4.16
N PHE A 151 -25.84 0.14 4.56
CA PHE A 151 -25.68 1.58 4.71
C PHE A 151 -25.12 2.28 3.47
N SER A 152 -24.97 1.58 2.35
CA SER A 152 -24.43 2.14 1.10
C SER A 152 -25.23 3.32 0.56
N HIS A 153 -26.55 3.38 0.84
CA HIS A 153 -27.42 4.49 0.45
C HIS A 153 -27.13 5.80 1.21
N TYR A 154 -26.36 5.77 2.30
CA TYR A 154 -25.88 6.97 3.00
C TYR A 154 -24.63 7.60 2.37
N ARG A 155 -24.20 7.16 1.19
CA ARG A 155 -23.11 7.81 0.44
C ARG A 155 -23.46 9.25 0.14
N TRP A 156 -22.45 10.12 0.15
CA TRP A 156 -22.58 11.52 -0.27
C TRP A 156 -21.85 11.80 -1.58
#